data_3d3a40a597480783265603000c25e1d6
#
_entry.id   3d3a40a597480783265603000c25e1d6
#
_cell.length_a   1.000
_cell.length_b   1.000
_cell.length_c   1.000
_cell.angle_alpha   90.00
_cell.angle_beta   90.00
_cell.angle_gamma   90.00
#
_symmetry.space_group_name_H-M   'P 1'
#
loop_
_entity.id
_entity.type
_entity.pdbx_description
1 polymer ?
#
loop_
_entity_poly.entity_id
_entity_poly.type
_entity_poly.pdbx_seq_one_letter_code
_entity_poly.pdbx_strand_id
1 'polypeptide(L)'
;MDNNQEYLLIGKGIGFGKIDRRILFPMADHIAFAVQRIRANEQISNPLTDDIRALFHMEYKTAECVKDILWEMLQIEIDEHEIGYIALHIHSAIEDENVALSMQLAMAVRECIRMIEEETGQTIDVMSLSYNRLMNHIRYMVARSIKGEKLKLNMNDYMSIKFPKS
;
A
#
# COMPACT_ATOMS: atom_id res chain seq x y z
N MET A 1 18.99 10.87 -26.13
CA MET A 1 18.88 9.60 -25.38
C MET A 1 17.41 9.42 -25.07
N ASP A 2 16.86 8.30 -25.45
CA ASP A 2 15.41 8.08 -25.51
C ASP A 2 14.89 7.82 -24.09
N ASN A 3 13.94 8.62 -23.60
CA ASN A 3 13.34 8.51 -22.27
C ASN A 3 12.81 7.09 -21.97
N ASN A 4 12.54 6.30 -23.01
CA ASN A 4 12.09 4.90 -22.88
C ASN A 4 13.16 3.93 -22.33
N GLN A 5 14.45 4.25 -22.40
CA GLN A 5 15.51 3.39 -21.88
C GLN A 5 15.74 3.58 -20.38
N GLU A 6 15.53 4.77 -19.85
CA GLU A 6 15.63 5.03 -18.41
C GLU A 6 14.56 4.30 -17.61
N TYR A 7 13.32 4.27 -18.10
CA TYR A 7 12.22 3.54 -17.45
C TYR A 7 12.43 2.02 -17.41
N LEU A 8 13.15 1.48 -18.42
CA LEU A 8 13.46 0.04 -18.47
C LEU A 8 14.55 -0.35 -17.46
N LEU A 9 15.44 0.56 -17.09
CA LEU A 9 16.51 0.33 -16.13
C LEU A 9 15.98 0.30 -14.70
N ILE A 10 15.05 1.18 -14.35
CA ILE A 10 14.36 1.19 -13.05
C ILE A 10 13.60 -0.13 -12.85
N GLY A 11 12.91 -0.63 -13.88
CA GLY A 11 12.18 -1.89 -13.81
C GLY A 11 13.04 -3.15 -13.69
N LYS A 12 14.27 -3.13 -14.19
CA LYS A 12 15.20 -4.28 -14.10
C LYS A 12 15.88 -4.41 -12.75
N GLY A 13 16.04 -3.30 -12.02
CA GLY A 13 16.66 -3.30 -10.68
C GLY A 13 15.76 -3.84 -9.58
N ILE A 14 14.44 -3.83 -9.78
CA ILE A 14 13.45 -4.15 -8.73
C ILE A 14 13.00 -5.62 -8.76
N GLY A 15 13.48 -6.45 -9.71
CA GLY A 15 13.17 -7.87 -9.74
C GLY A 15 11.71 -8.24 -10.03
N PHE A 16 10.87 -7.27 -10.40
CA PHE A 16 9.52 -7.52 -10.87
C PHE A 16 9.58 -8.10 -12.29
N GLY A 17 8.87 -9.20 -12.52
CA GLY A 17 8.55 -9.70 -13.85
C GLY A 17 8.00 -8.54 -14.72
N LYS A 18 7.63 -8.77 -15.94
CA LYS A 18 7.17 -7.71 -16.88
C LYS A 18 6.31 -6.68 -16.16
N ILE A 19 6.88 -5.47 -15.93
CA ILE A 19 6.13 -4.36 -15.32
C ILE A 19 5.00 -4.00 -16.28
N ASP A 20 3.78 -4.01 -15.76
CA ASP A 20 2.62 -3.59 -16.54
C ASP A 20 2.74 -2.08 -16.85
N ARG A 21 2.55 -1.73 -18.12
CA ARG A 21 2.62 -0.34 -18.58
C ARG A 21 1.59 0.55 -17.88
N ARG A 22 0.47 -0.03 -17.43
CA ARG A 22 -0.56 0.67 -16.66
C ARG A 22 -0.06 1.24 -15.35
N ILE A 23 1.02 0.66 -14.82
CA ILE A 23 1.66 1.05 -13.57
C ILE A 23 2.81 2.00 -13.84
N LEU A 24 3.58 1.67 -14.86
CA LEU A 24 4.81 2.39 -15.17
C LEU A 24 4.55 3.88 -15.38
N PHE A 25 3.51 4.25 -16.13
CA PHE A 25 3.20 5.64 -16.42
C PHE A 25 2.74 6.43 -15.19
N PRO A 26 1.71 6.00 -14.41
CA PRO A 26 1.31 6.74 -13.21
C PRO A 26 2.42 6.87 -12.17
N MET A 27 3.27 5.84 -12.02
CA MET A 27 4.41 5.89 -11.10
C MET A 27 5.50 6.83 -11.60
N ALA A 28 5.80 6.80 -12.90
CA ALA A 28 6.78 7.71 -13.50
C ALA A 28 6.32 9.17 -13.41
N ASP A 29 5.05 9.45 -13.66
CA ASP A 29 4.47 10.78 -13.48
C ASP A 29 4.57 11.23 -12.02
N HIS A 30 4.23 10.34 -11.07
CA HIS A 30 4.36 10.66 -9.64
C HIS A 30 5.82 11.01 -9.27
N ILE A 31 6.78 10.19 -9.68
CA ILE A 31 8.22 10.45 -9.43
C ILE A 31 8.66 11.75 -10.08
N ALA A 32 8.24 12.02 -11.32
CA ALA A 32 8.60 13.27 -12.01
C ALA A 32 8.07 14.49 -11.28
N PHE A 33 6.82 14.46 -10.79
CA PHE A 33 6.25 15.53 -9.98
C PHE A 33 6.93 15.65 -8.61
N ALA A 34 7.28 14.53 -7.96
CA ALA A 34 8.05 14.54 -6.72
C ALA A 34 9.40 15.24 -6.90
N VAL A 35 10.12 14.88 -7.95
CA VAL A 35 11.41 15.51 -8.31
C VAL A 35 11.26 17.02 -8.54
N GLN A 36 10.21 17.47 -9.23
CA GLN A 36 9.94 18.89 -9.43
C GLN A 36 9.65 19.62 -8.12
N ARG A 37 8.80 19.07 -7.25
CA ARG A 37 8.50 19.65 -5.94
C ARG A 37 9.73 19.78 -5.07
N ILE A 38 10.52 18.72 -4.97
CA ILE A 38 11.72 18.70 -4.16
C ILE A 38 12.72 19.75 -4.64
N ARG A 39 12.90 19.89 -5.95
CA ARG A 39 13.75 20.95 -6.53
C ARG A 39 13.22 22.36 -6.28
N ALA A 40 11.90 22.52 -6.13
CA ALA A 40 11.26 23.75 -5.73
C ALA A 40 11.26 23.97 -4.20
N ASN A 41 11.85 23.06 -3.43
CA ASN A 41 11.85 23.03 -1.98
C ASN A 41 10.43 22.92 -1.38
N GLU A 42 9.53 22.25 -2.10
CA GLU A 42 8.17 21.95 -1.69
C GLU A 42 8.12 20.49 -1.21
N GLN A 43 7.58 20.27 0.00
CA GLN A 43 7.37 18.94 0.55
C GLN A 43 5.88 18.62 0.57
N ILE A 44 5.56 17.35 0.35
CA ILE A 44 4.19 16.85 0.57
C ILE A 44 4.10 16.19 1.93
N SER A 45 2.90 16.18 2.49
CA SER A 45 2.59 15.42 3.69
C SER A 45 1.70 14.24 3.34
N ASN A 46 2.04 13.08 3.88
CA ASN A 46 1.19 11.90 3.80
C ASN A 46 0.86 11.45 5.23
N PRO A 47 -0.32 11.79 5.75
CA PRO A 47 -0.70 11.45 7.12
C PRO A 47 -0.89 9.94 7.35
N LEU A 48 -0.87 9.15 6.28
CA LEU A 48 -1.04 7.69 6.32
C LEU A 48 0.29 6.94 6.15
N THR A 49 1.44 7.61 6.19
CA THR A 49 2.75 6.98 5.94
C THR A 49 2.97 5.74 6.81
N ASP A 50 2.72 5.85 8.12
CA ASP A 50 2.91 4.73 9.06
C ASP A 50 1.90 3.60 8.81
N ASP A 51 0.65 3.94 8.51
CA ASP A 51 -0.39 2.96 8.16
C ASP A 51 -0.04 2.23 6.87
N ILE A 52 0.43 2.96 5.86
CA ILE A 52 0.89 2.39 4.58
C ILE A 52 2.09 1.46 4.80
N ARG A 53 3.06 1.89 5.61
CA ARG A 53 4.22 1.06 5.97
C ARG A 53 3.82 -0.24 6.65
N ALA A 54 2.82 -0.20 7.53
CA ALA A 54 2.32 -1.37 8.24
C ALA A 54 1.47 -2.28 7.34
N LEU A 55 0.56 -1.69 6.54
CA LEU A 55 -0.37 -2.41 5.67
C LEU A 55 0.30 -3.04 4.45
N PHE A 56 1.18 -2.29 3.82
CA PHE A 56 1.82 -2.61 2.54
C PHE A 56 3.34 -2.73 2.73
N HIS A 57 3.73 -3.51 3.74
CA HIS A 57 5.13 -3.60 4.18
C HIS A 57 6.10 -3.98 3.04
N MET A 58 5.74 -4.93 2.19
CA MET A 58 6.61 -5.37 1.09
C MET A 58 6.72 -4.31 0.00
N GLU A 59 5.61 -3.65 -0.31
CA GLU A 59 5.55 -2.56 -1.27
C GLU A 59 6.34 -1.36 -0.75
N TYR A 60 6.22 -1.06 0.55
CA TYR A 60 6.97 0.02 1.18
C TYR A 60 8.48 -0.26 1.15
N LYS A 61 8.90 -1.47 1.49
CA LYS A 61 10.30 -1.92 1.37
C LYS A 61 10.83 -1.81 -0.05
N THR A 62 10.01 -2.13 -1.03
CA THR A 62 10.37 -1.97 -2.44
C THR A 62 10.47 -0.49 -2.82
N ALA A 63 9.57 0.36 -2.31
CA ALA A 63 9.60 1.79 -2.54
C ALA A 63 10.85 2.46 -1.93
N GLU A 64 11.36 1.96 -0.80
CA GLU A 64 12.63 2.43 -0.21
C GLU A 64 13.80 2.30 -1.21
N CYS A 65 13.83 1.26 -2.05
CA CYS A 65 14.87 1.12 -3.08
C CYS A 65 14.85 2.25 -4.11
N VAL A 66 13.71 2.89 -4.33
CA VAL A 66 13.58 4.04 -5.24
C VAL A 66 14.36 5.24 -4.70
N LYS A 67 14.39 5.40 -3.38
CA LYS A 67 15.20 6.47 -2.72
C LYS A 67 16.66 6.38 -3.12
N ASP A 68 17.24 5.19 -3.03
CA ASP A 68 18.65 4.97 -3.37
C ASP A 68 18.92 5.25 -4.84
N ILE A 69 18.03 4.80 -5.74
CA ILE A 69 18.13 5.04 -7.18
C ILE A 69 18.05 6.52 -7.50
N LEU A 70 17.12 7.26 -6.92
CA LEU A 70 16.97 8.70 -7.15
C LEU A 70 18.17 9.49 -6.62
N TRP A 71 18.71 9.06 -5.48
CA TRP A 71 19.95 9.66 -4.96
C TRP A 71 21.14 9.40 -5.87
N GLU A 72 21.35 8.17 -6.32
CA GLU A 72 22.48 7.82 -7.21
C GLU A 72 22.40 8.50 -8.56
N MET A 73 21.20 8.55 -9.17
CA MET A 73 21.02 9.06 -10.51
C MET A 73 20.85 10.58 -10.60
N LEU A 74 20.14 11.18 -9.64
CA LEU A 74 19.69 12.57 -9.73
C LEU A 74 20.15 13.43 -8.56
N GLN A 75 20.80 12.86 -7.55
CA GLN A 75 21.16 13.52 -6.27
C GLN A 75 19.93 14.14 -5.59
N ILE A 76 18.80 13.43 -5.66
CA ILE A 76 17.54 13.83 -5.05
C ILE A 76 17.22 12.87 -3.93
N GLU A 77 16.98 13.43 -2.75
CA GLU A 77 16.53 12.70 -1.57
C GLU A 77 15.00 12.82 -1.43
N ILE A 78 14.30 11.68 -1.48
CA ILE A 78 12.88 11.62 -1.17
C ILE A 78 12.68 11.25 0.31
N ASP A 79 11.65 11.80 0.93
CA ASP A 79 11.28 11.51 2.30
C ASP A 79 10.33 10.30 2.42
N GLU A 80 10.00 9.95 3.66
CA GLU A 80 9.09 8.83 3.95
C GLU A 80 7.66 9.03 3.43
N HIS A 81 7.22 10.28 3.26
CA HIS A 81 5.91 10.59 2.72
C HIS A 81 5.82 10.25 1.23
N GLU A 82 6.86 10.60 0.47
CA GLU A 82 6.97 10.22 -0.95
C GLU A 82 7.13 8.71 -1.11
N ILE A 83 7.91 8.05 -0.23
CA ILE A 83 8.04 6.59 -0.22
C ILE A 83 6.66 5.94 0.01
N GLY A 84 5.84 6.49 0.91
CA GLY A 84 4.48 6.02 1.13
C GLY A 84 3.60 6.09 -0.11
N TYR A 85 3.65 7.18 -0.86
CA TYR A 85 2.91 7.30 -2.12
C TYR A 85 3.42 6.32 -3.19
N ILE A 86 4.73 6.14 -3.31
CA ILE A 86 5.32 5.15 -4.22
C ILE A 86 4.86 3.74 -3.84
N ALA A 87 4.83 3.41 -2.56
CA ALA A 87 4.32 2.12 -2.07
C ALA A 87 2.86 1.89 -2.47
N LEU A 88 2.01 2.92 -2.39
CA LEU A 88 0.62 2.85 -2.86
C LEU A 88 0.53 2.60 -4.38
N HIS A 89 1.39 3.21 -5.18
CA HIS A 89 1.46 2.95 -6.61
C HIS A 89 1.88 1.50 -6.88
N ILE A 90 2.84 0.97 -6.14
CA ILE A 90 3.28 -0.42 -6.26
C ILE A 90 2.12 -1.37 -5.88
N HIS A 91 1.44 -1.11 -4.76
CA HIS A 91 0.31 -1.93 -4.31
C HIS A 91 -0.83 -1.95 -5.33
N SER A 92 -1.26 -0.77 -5.78
CA SER A 92 -2.34 -0.65 -6.78
C SER A 92 -2.01 -1.40 -8.08
N ALA A 93 -0.76 -1.46 -8.39
CA ALA A 93 -0.17 -2.18 -9.49
C ALA A 93 -0.29 -3.69 -9.36
N ILE A 94 0.03 -4.22 -8.20
CA ILE A 94 -0.02 -5.66 -7.90
C ILE A 94 -1.48 -6.14 -7.88
N GLU A 95 -2.36 -5.35 -7.28
CA GLU A 95 -3.77 -5.71 -7.10
C GLU A 95 -4.66 -5.36 -8.31
N ASP A 96 -4.10 -4.79 -9.38
CA ASP A 96 -4.84 -4.28 -10.56
C ASP A 96 -5.93 -3.26 -10.16
N GLU A 97 -5.60 -2.38 -9.22
CA GLU A 97 -6.47 -1.36 -8.67
C GLU A 97 -5.96 0.05 -9.00
N ASN A 98 -6.77 1.07 -8.77
CA ASN A 98 -6.27 2.44 -8.83
C ASN A 98 -5.72 2.88 -7.45
N VAL A 99 -4.79 3.83 -7.47
CA VAL A 99 -4.13 4.33 -6.26
C VAL A 99 -5.13 4.94 -5.26
N ALA A 100 -6.21 5.55 -5.75
CA ALA A 100 -7.26 6.11 -4.89
C ALA A 100 -7.96 5.02 -4.07
N LEU A 101 -8.19 3.84 -4.64
CA LEU A 101 -8.78 2.70 -3.92
C LEU A 101 -7.82 2.16 -2.86
N SER A 102 -6.53 2.04 -3.18
CA SER A 102 -5.50 1.63 -2.21
C SER A 102 -5.40 2.63 -1.04
N MET A 103 -5.52 3.94 -1.33
CA MET A 103 -5.58 4.97 -0.30
C MET A 103 -6.84 4.85 0.57
N GLN A 104 -8.01 4.65 -0.04
CA GLN A 104 -9.27 4.43 0.69
C GLN A 104 -9.18 3.20 1.61
N LEU A 105 -8.55 2.13 1.15
CA LEU A 105 -8.32 0.94 1.96
C LEU A 105 -7.46 1.28 3.19
N ALA A 106 -6.35 1.98 3.01
CA ALA A 106 -5.48 2.39 4.11
C ALA A 106 -6.23 3.26 5.14
N MET A 107 -7.01 4.23 4.66
CA MET A 107 -7.84 5.09 5.53
C MET A 107 -8.88 4.29 6.31
N ALA A 108 -9.59 3.38 5.65
CA ALA A 108 -10.63 2.57 6.30
C ALA A 108 -10.04 1.62 7.35
N VAL A 109 -8.88 1.02 7.07
CA VAL A 109 -8.20 0.15 8.04
C VAL A 109 -7.74 0.95 9.26
N ARG A 110 -7.12 2.12 9.05
CA ARG A 110 -6.73 3.02 10.13
C ARG A 110 -7.92 3.37 11.02
N GLU A 111 -9.05 3.73 10.42
CA GLU A 111 -10.25 4.09 11.17
C GLU A 111 -10.79 2.91 11.98
N CYS A 112 -10.79 1.70 11.42
CA CYS A 112 -11.17 0.49 12.17
C CYS A 112 -10.25 0.26 13.39
N ILE A 113 -8.93 0.41 13.23
CA ILE A 113 -7.96 0.27 14.33
C ILE A 113 -8.23 1.32 15.40
N ARG A 114 -8.40 2.60 15.01
CA ARG A 114 -8.70 3.68 15.93
C ARG A 114 -9.96 3.41 16.76
N MET A 115 -11.04 2.96 16.11
CA MET A 115 -12.27 2.60 16.80
C MET A 115 -12.07 1.47 17.81
N ILE A 116 -11.28 0.44 17.46
CA ILE A 116 -10.96 -0.66 18.37
C ILE A 116 -10.17 -0.15 19.58
N GLU A 117 -9.19 0.71 19.38
CA GLU A 117 -8.41 1.32 20.46
C GLU A 117 -9.28 2.15 21.40
N GLU A 118 -10.17 2.97 20.84
CA GLU A 118 -11.09 3.80 21.61
C GLU A 118 -12.08 2.95 22.44
N GLU A 119 -12.69 1.94 21.84
CA GLU A 119 -13.66 1.08 22.52
C GLU A 119 -13.03 0.17 23.58
N THR A 120 -11.80 -0.26 23.36
CA THR A 120 -11.10 -1.15 24.29
C THR A 120 -10.27 -0.41 25.34
N GLY A 121 -9.98 0.86 25.14
CA GLY A 121 -9.06 1.65 25.95
C GLY A 121 -7.61 1.16 25.89
N GLN A 122 -7.26 0.37 24.88
CA GLN A 122 -5.93 -0.22 24.70
C GLN A 122 -5.30 0.32 23.42
N THR A 123 -4.05 0.77 23.53
CA THR A 123 -3.24 1.08 22.36
C THR A 123 -2.67 -0.21 21.77
N ILE A 124 -2.85 -0.39 20.48
CA ILE A 124 -2.38 -1.57 19.77
C ILE A 124 -0.93 -1.33 19.32
N ASP A 125 0.00 -2.14 19.81
CA ASP A 125 1.40 -2.06 19.38
C ASP A 125 1.53 -2.49 17.90
N VAL A 126 1.83 -1.52 17.04
CA VAL A 126 1.97 -1.70 15.58
C VAL A 126 3.09 -2.67 15.20
N MET A 127 4.06 -2.89 16.07
CA MET A 127 5.16 -3.85 15.85
C MET A 127 4.83 -5.27 16.30
N SER A 128 3.67 -5.48 16.95
CA SER A 128 3.29 -6.79 17.45
C SER A 128 2.80 -7.72 16.35
N LEU A 129 3.04 -9.03 16.54
CA LEU A 129 2.49 -10.06 15.64
C LEU A 129 0.96 -10.06 15.64
N SER A 130 0.34 -9.73 16.79
CA SER A 130 -1.11 -9.62 16.94
C SER A 130 -1.67 -8.48 16.11
N TYR A 131 -0.99 -7.33 16.09
CA TYR A 131 -1.33 -6.21 15.22
C TYR A 131 -1.30 -6.62 13.74
N ASN A 132 -0.21 -7.23 13.28
CA ASN A 132 -0.08 -7.67 11.89
C ASN A 132 -1.20 -8.64 11.47
N ARG A 133 -1.62 -9.55 12.36
CA ARG A 133 -2.75 -10.44 12.10
C ARG A 133 -4.07 -9.69 12.01
N LEU A 134 -4.33 -8.77 12.95
CA LEU A 134 -5.53 -7.95 12.97
C LEU A 134 -5.60 -7.07 11.73
N MET A 135 -4.51 -6.38 11.38
CA MET A 135 -4.41 -5.54 10.20
C MET A 135 -4.72 -6.30 8.91
N ASN A 136 -4.12 -7.48 8.74
CA ASN A 136 -4.39 -8.32 7.58
C ASN A 136 -5.87 -8.75 7.52
N HIS A 137 -6.45 -9.12 8.68
CA HIS A 137 -7.85 -9.50 8.73
C HIS A 137 -8.78 -8.35 8.35
N ILE A 138 -8.57 -7.16 8.92
CA ILE A 138 -9.34 -5.95 8.61
C ILE A 138 -9.15 -5.58 7.14
N ARG A 139 -7.92 -5.59 6.62
CA ARG A 139 -7.62 -5.31 5.22
C ARG A 139 -8.45 -6.18 4.28
N TYR A 140 -8.45 -7.49 4.48
CA TYR A 140 -9.23 -8.40 3.64
C TYR A 140 -10.74 -8.18 3.78
N MET A 141 -11.23 -7.88 4.98
CA MET A 141 -12.63 -7.58 5.22
C MET A 141 -13.06 -6.31 4.47
N VAL A 142 -12.29 -5.22 4.62
CA VAL A 142 -12.57 -3.93 3.97
C VAL A 142 -12.46 -4.04 2.45
N ALA A 143 -11.41 -4.69 1.93
CA ALA A 143 -11.23 -4.89 0.50
C ALA A 143 -12.42 -5.63 -0.12
N ARG A 144 -12.90 -6.70 0.51
CA ARG A 144 -14.10 -7.42 0.05
C ARG A 144 -15.36 -6.58 0.11
N SER A 145 -15.51 -5.76 1.16
CA SER A 145 -16.66 -4.87 1.29
C SER A 145 -16.69 -3.81 0.20
N ILE A 146 -15.54 -3.23 -0.12
CA ILE A 146 -15.40 -2.24 -1.19
C ILE A 146 -15.69 -2.88 -2.56
N LYS A 147 -15.19 -4.10 -2.81
CA LYS A 147 -15.42 -4.86 -4.04
C LYS A 147 -16.85 -5.43 -4.15
N GLY A 148 -17.68 -5.26 -3.13
CA GLY A 148 -19.05 -5.79 -3.09
C GLY A 148 -19.12 -7.33 -3.01
N GLU A 149 -18.03 -7.97 -2.59
CA GLU A 149 -17.98 -9.41 -2.42
C GLU A 149 -18.80 -9.84 -1.19
N LYS A 150 -19.88 -10.56 -1.43
CA LYS A 150 -20.66 -11.18 -0.34
C LYS A 150 -19.95 -12.43 0.15
N LEU A 151 -19.89 -12.59 1.48
CA LEU A 151 -19.47 -13.86 2.09
C LEU A 151 -20.37 -14.99 1.57
N LYS A 152 -19.82 -15.91 0.78
CA LYS A 152 -20.51 -17.10 0.29
C LYS A 152 -20.69 -18.17 1.38
N LEU A 153 -20.08 -17.99 2.53
CA LEU A 153 -20.23 -18.90 3.68
C LEU A 153 -21.49 -18.51 4.46
N ASN A 154 -22.54 -19.26 4.23
CA ASN A 154 -23.66 -19.27 5.14
C ASN A 154 -23.20 -20.00 6.42
N MET A 155 -22.94 -19.23 7.49
CA MET A 155 -22.50 -19.77 8.79
C MET A 155 -23.50 -20.84 9.30
N ASN A 156 -24.78 -20.71 8.96
CA ASN A 156 -25.81 -21.67 9.31
C ASN A 156 -25.58 -23.04 8.65
N ASP A 157 -25.12 -23.05 7.39
CA ASP A 157 -24.82 -24.30 6.66
C ASP A 157 -23.58 -24.96 7.26
N TYR A 158 -22.55 -24.19 7.62
CA TYR A 158 -21.35 -24.72 8.27
C TYR A 158 -21.66 -25.28 9.66
N MET A 159 -22.47 -24.59 10.44
CA MET A 159 -22.90 -25.07 11.79
C MET A 159 -23.79 -26.30 11.71
N SER A 160 -24.67 -26.38 10.71
CA SER A 160 -25.54 -27.56 10.52
C SER A 160 -24.78 -28.81 10.11
N ILE A 161 -23.68 -28.66 9.33
CA ILE A 161 -22.80 -29.76 8.91
C ILE A 161 -21.92 -30.24 10.08
N LYS A 162 -21.38 -29.30 10.86
CA LYS A 162 -20.42 -29.62 11.92
C LYS A 162 -21.06 -29.99 13.26
N PHE A 163 -22.28 -29.54 13.49
CA PHE A 163 -23.06 -29.81 14.70
C PHE A 163 -24.52 -30.16 14.32
N PRO A 164 -24.74 -31.35 13.72
CA PRO A 164 -26.12 -31.77 13.44
C PRO A 164 -26.89 -31.83 14.75
N LYS A 165 -28.05 -31.16 14.79
CA LYS A 165 -28.95 -31.29 15.95
C LYS A 165 -29.38 -32.76 16.07
N SER A 166 -28.96 -33.40 17.18
CA SER A 166 -29.48 -34.73 17.61
C SER A 166 -30.97 -34.65 17.89
#